data_b1837aa80909fd62042318b4e9f22b26
#
_entry.id   b1837aa80909fd62042318b4e9f22b26
#
_cell.length_a   1.000
_cell.length_b   1.000
_cell.length_c   1.000
_cell.angle_alpha   90.00
_cell.angle_beta   90.00
_cell.angle_gamma   90.00
#
_symmetry.space_group_name_H-M   'P 1'
#
loop_
_entity.id
_entity.type
_entity.pdbx_description
1 polymer ?
#
loop_
_entity_poly.entity_id
_entity_poly.type
_entity_poly.pdbx_seq_one_letter_code
_entity_poly.pdbx_strand_id
1 'polypeptide(L)'
;MIVPDPNMFGGSVLINNKLGSPWKTYKTNNMKLGKINIRSQSSRANESPTNANYRGVGLSEMIFSIQNKKINKCNGYLSLHVLNIIEAIHVSAKKNKVQKITVKCEKPKSFTNKEISSIMK
;
A
#
# COMPACT_ATOMS: atom_id res chain seq x y z
N MET A 1 -2.89 -12.86 -5.16
CA MET A 1 -1.94 -11.72 -5.30
C MET A 1 -0.69 -12.05 -4.50
N ILE A 2 0.48 -11.85 -5.08
CA ILE A 2 1.78 -11.97 -4.40
C ILE A 2 2.38 -10.58 -4.36
N VAL A 3 2.77 -10.13 -3.18
CA VAL A 3 3.43 -8.84 -2.97
C VAL A 3 4.91 -9.07 -2.66
N PRO A 4 5.79 -8.11 -2.97
CA PRO A 4 7.21 -8.21 -2.61
C PRO A 4 7.39 -8.23 -1.09
N ASP A 5 8.57 -8.59 -0.64
CA ASP A 5 8.94 -8.51 0.77
C ASP A 5 8.67 -7.10 1.31
N PRO A 6 7.91 -6.95 2.40
CA PRO A 6 7.60 -5.65 2.99
C PRO A 6 8.84 -4.86 3.41
N ASN A 7 9.96 -5.51 3.67
CA ASN A 7 11.22 -4.84 3.98
C ASN A 7 11.87 -4.15 2.78
N MET A 8 11.45 -4.48 1.56
CA MET A 8 12.00 -3.89 0.33
C MET A 8 11.30 -2.59 -0.06
N PHE A 9 10.17 -2.24 0.56
CA PHE A 9 9.37 -1.03 0.31
C PHE A 9 9.01 -0.76 -1.16
N GLY A 10 9.12 -1.76 -2.00
CA GLY A 10 8.83 -1.70 -3.42
C GLY A 10 9.03 -3.05 -4.09
N GLY A 11 8.88 -3.11 -5.39
CA GLY A 11 9.04 -4.33 -6.18
C GLY A 11 7.81 -4.67 -7.01
N SER A 12 7.91 -5.72 -7.81
CA SER A 12 6.82 -6.15 -8.67
C SER A 12 5.72 -6.85 -7.90
N VAL A 13 4.48 -6.58 -8.26
CA VAL A 13 3.29 -7.26 -7.74
C VAL A 13 2.81 -8.27 -8.75
N LEU A 14 2.53 -9.50 -8.31
CA LEU A 14 1.92 -10.53 -9.17
C LEU A 14 0.44 -10.66 -8.81
N ILE A 15 -0.39 -10.66 -9.84
CA ILE A 15 -1.84 -10.83 -9.70
C ILE A 15 -2.30 -12.00 -10.55
N ASN A 16 -3.12 -12.85 -9.97
CA ASN A 16 -3.87 -13.88 -10.66
C ASN A 16 -5.35 -13.68 -10.31
N ASN A 17 -6.17 -13.47 -11.32
CA ASN A 17 -7.60 -13.19 -11.16
C ASN A 17 -8.47 -14.44 -11.22
N LYS A 18 -7.91 -15.58 -11.66
CA LYS A 18 -8.66 -16.84 -11.83
C LYS A 18 -7.75 -18.03 -11.53
N LEU A 19 -8.24 -18.96 -10.74
CA LEU A 19 -7.52 -20.20 -10.44
C LEU A 19 -7.11 -20.92 -11.75
N GLY A 20 -5.85 -21.33 -11.84
CA GLY A 20 -5.30 -21.99 -13.04
C GLY A 20 -4.86 -21.04 -14.17
N SER A 21 -5.11 -19.73 -14.09
CA SER A 21 -4.60 -18.77 -15.08
C SER A 21 -3.16 -18.36 -14.77
N PRO A 22 -2.41 -17.84 -15.77
CA PRO A 22 -1.04 -17.38 -15.53
C PRO A 22 -1.01 -16.14 -14.63
N TRP A 23 0.05 -16.02 -13.86
CA TRP A 23 0.33 -14.83 -13.04
C TRP A 23 0.74 -13.66 -13.94
N LYS A 24 0.10 -12.51 -13.73
CA LYS A 24 0.47 -11.25 -14.39
C LYS A 24 1.37 -10.43 -13.47
N THR A 25 2.52 -10.03 -13.96
CA THR A 25 3.47 -9.18 -13.24
C THR A 25 3.21 -7.71 -13.51
N TYR A 26 3.02 -6.95 -12.45
CA TYR A 26 2.88 -5.49 -12.48
C TYR A 26 4.15 -4.86 -11.90
N LYS A 27 4.92 -4.21 -12.78
CA LYS A 27 6.13 -3.48 -12.37
C LYS A 27 5.72 -2.15 -11.74
N THR A 28 6.22 -1.87 -10.53
CA THR A 28 5.93 -0.62 -9.80
C THR A 28 7.02 0.44 -9.94
N ASN A 29 8.15 0.09 -10.54
CA ASN A 29 9.36 0.94 -10.64
C ASN A 29 9.14 2.28 -11.37
N ASN A 30 8.14 2.33 -12.26
CA ASN A 30 7.83 3.54 -13.05
C ASN A 30 6.83 4.49 -12.37
N MET A 31 6.32 4.14 -11.21
CA MET A 31 5.38 5.00 -10.50
C MET A 31 6.11 6.20 -9.88
N LYS A 32 5.60 7.40 -10.14
CA LYS A 32 6.22 8.67 -9.70
C LYS A 32 6.52 8.67 -8.20
N LEU A 33 5.58 8.22 -7.37
CA LEU A 33 5.75 8.17 -5.91
C LEU A 33 6.89 7.25 -5.45
N GLY A 34 7.25 6.23 -6.21
CA GLY A 34 8.35 5.34 -5.89
C GLY A 34 9.75 5.96 -6.12
N LYS A 35 9.81 7.12 -6.77
CA LYS A 35 11.07 7.82 -7.07
C LYS A 35 11.50 8.81 -5.98
N ILE A 36 10.64 9.12 -5.02
CA ILE A 36 10.90 10.13 -3.97
C ILE A 36 12.15 9.82 -3.16
N ASN A 37 12.46 8.56 -2.94
CA ASN A 37 13.50 8.11 -2.02
C ASN A 37 14.71 7.48 -2.69
N ILE A 38 15.06 7.91 -3.90
CA ILE A 38 16.25 7.39 -4.62
C ILE A 38 17.54 7.61 -3.79
N ARG A 39 17.59 8.65 -2.95
CA ARG A 39 18.76 8.98 -2.12
C ARG A 39 18.81 8.27 -0.77
N SER A 40 17.69 7.75 -0.27
CA SER A 40 17.62 7.03 1.01
C SER A 40 17.76 5.52 0.84
N GLN A 41 18.40 5.08 -0.21
CA GLN A 41 18.66 3.67 -0.40
C GLN A 41 19.56 3.19 0.73
N SER A 42 19.02 2.25 1.50
CA SER A 42 19.80 1.61 2.55
C SER A 42 21.00 0.91 1.94
N SER A 43 22.07 0.92 2.66
CA SER A 43 23.35 0.25 2.36
C SER A 43 23.26 -1.29 2.24
N ARG A 44 22.08 -1.84 1.98
CA ARG A 44 21.92 -3.27 1.71
C ARG A 44 22.38 -3.55 0.28
N ALA A 45 23.47 -4.29 0.17
CA ALA A 45 24.18 -4.62 -1.06
C ALA A 45 23.34 -5.26 -2.19
N ASN A 46 22.07 -5.60 -1.94
CA ASN A 46 21.18 -6.26 -2.89
C ASN A 46 20.03 -5.36 -3.40
N GLU A 47 19.94 -4.11 -2.98
CA GLU A 47 18.91 -3.20 -3.47
C GLU A 47 19.42 -2.49 -4.73
N SER A 48 18.82 -2.83 -5.87
CA SER A 48 19.12 -2.13 -7.11
C SER A 48 18.76 -0.64 -6.97
N PRO A 49 19.66 0.29 -7.34
CA PRO A 49 19.40 1.73 -7.32
C PRO A 49 18.23 2.16 -8.23
N THR A 50 17.74 1.25 -9.06
CA THR A 50 16.61 1.48 -9.97
C THR A 50 15.26 1.05 -9.40
N ASN A 51 15.24 0.39 -8.24
CA ASN A 51 13.98 -0.07 -7.64
C ASN A 51 13.21 1.10 -7.02
N ALA A 52 11.90 1.11 -7.24
CA ALA A 52 11.02 2.07 -6.59
C ALA A 52 11.00 1.85 -5.08
N ASN A 53 11.14 2.92 -4.33
CA ASN A 53 11.06 2.91 -2.87
C ASN A 53 9.91 3.82 -2.43
N TYR A 54 8.92 3.24 -1.74
CA TYR A 54 7.72 3.93 -1.27
C TYR A 54 7.79 4.32 0.21
N ARG A 55 8.94 4.14 0.86
CA ARG A 55 9.14 4.53 2.25
C ARG A 55 8.88 6.03 2.43
N GLY A 56 8.10 6.40 3.42
CA GLY A 56 7.77 7.80 3.72
C GLY A 56 6.60 8.38 2.92
N VAL A 57 6.11 7.71 1.87
CA VAL A 57 4.96 8.20 1.08
C VAL A 57 3.73 8.43 1.95
N GLY A 58 3.46 7.53 2.91
CA GLY A 58 2.31 7.68 3.82
C GLY A 58 2.45 8.91 4.72
N LEU A 59 3.66 9.20 5.23
CA LEU A 59 3.92 10.39 6.02
C LEU A 59 3.78 11.68 5.20
N SER A 60 4.34 11.70 4.00
CA SER A 60 4.23 12.83 3.07
C SER A 60 2.77 13.10 2.69
N GLU A 61 1.98 12.05 2.45
CA GLU A 61 0.55 12.17 2.17
C GLU A 61 -0.23 12.70 3.38
N MET A 62 0.10 12.27 4.58
CA MET A 62 -0.52 12.75 5.81
C MET A 62 -0.24 14.26 6.01
N ILE A 63 1.00 14.70 5.83
CA ILE A 63 1.39 16.12 5.90
C ILE A 63 0.62 16.93 4.84
N PHE A 64 0.61 16.46 3.60
CA PHE A 64 -0.14 17.10 2.52
C PHE A 64 -1.63 17.22 2.85
N SER A 65 -2.23 16.18 3.41
CA SER A 65 -3.65 16.17 3.77
C SER A 65 -3.96 17.16 4.90
N ILE A 66 -3.10 17.24 5.92
CA ILE A 66 -3.24 18.21 7.01
C ILE A 66 -3.16 19.65 6.46
N GLN A 67 -2.14 19.96 5.65
CA GLN A 67 -1.94 21.29 5.07
C GLN A 67 -3.10 21.72 4.18
N ASN A 68 -3.75 20.78 3.50
CA ASN A 68 -4.86 21.03 2.60
C ASN A 68 -6.25 20.79 3.22
N LYS A 69 -6.32 20.55 4.53
CA LYS A 69 -7.56 20.24 5.27
C LYS A 69 -8.36 19.10 4.64
N LYS A 70 -7.68 18.07 4.19
CA LYS A 70 -8.26 16.85 3.61
C LYS A 70 -8.13 15.67 4.56
N ILE A 71 -9.02 14.71 4.41
CA ILE A 71 -8.88 13.42 5.09
C ILE A 71 -7.76 12.64 4.39
N ASN A 72 -6.76 12.20 5.16
CA ASN A 72 -5.69 11.38 4.62
C ASN A 72 -6.20 10.00 4.19
N LYS A 73 -5.55 9.41 3.20
CA LYS A 73 -6.01 8.15 2.59
C LYS A 73 -5.88 6.96 3.53
N CYS A 74 -4.85 6.96 4.37
CA CYS A 74 -4.65 5.94 5.41
C CYS A 74 -5.09 6.50 6.77
N ASN A 75 -6.39 6.73 6.92
CA ASN A 75 -7.00 7.28 8.14
C ASN A 75 -7.40 6.19 9.14
N GLY A 76 -7.81 6.61 10.34
CA GLY A 76 -8.21 5.71 11.42
C GLY A 76 -9.39 4.80 11.06
N TYR A 77 -10.33 5.24 10.21
CA TYR A 77 -11.44 4.39 9.76
C TYR A 77 -10.96 3.22 8.90
N LEU A 78 -10.00 3.48 7.99
CA LEU A 78 -9.39 2.41 7.19
C LEU A 78 -8.61 1.45 8.09
N SER A 79 -7.83 1.97 9.03
CA SER A 79 -7.05 1.15 9.97
C SER A 79 -7.97 0.26 10.83
N LEU A 80 -9.06 0.80 11.34
CA LEU A 80 -10.06 0.05 12.11
C LEU A 80 -10.73 -1.03 11.26
N HIS A 81 -11.07 -0.72 10.00
CA HIS A 81 -11.64 -1.70 9.08
C HIS A 81 -10.68 -2.87 8.83
N VAL A 82 -9.40 -2.58 8.57
CA VAL A 82 -8.36 -3.61 8.37
C VAL A 82 -8.20 -4.47 9.63
N LEU A 83 -8.16 -3.85 10.81
CA LEU A 83 -8.08 -4.59 12.07
C LEU A 83 -9.27 -5.52 12.27
N ASN A 84 -10.49 -5.03 11.98
CA ASN A 84 -11.71 -5.85 12.08
C ASN A 84 -11.68 -7.05 11.10
N ILE A 85 -11.11 -6.88 9.90
CA ILE A 85 -10.90 -8.00 8.96
C ILE A 85 -9.93 -9.02 9.54
N ILE A 86 -8.79 -8.58 10.08
CA ILE A 86 -7.77 -9.46 10.67
C ILE A 86 -8.39 -10.27 11.83
N GLU A 87 -9.10 -9.60 12.72
CA GLU A 87 -9.78 -10.24 13.85
C GLU A 87 -10.82 -11.26 13.35
N ALA A 88 -11.65 -10.89 12.38
CA ALA A 88 -12.65 -11.78 11.81
C ALA A 88 -12.03 -13.03 11.17
N ILE A 89 -10.86 -12.91 10.53
CA ILE A 89 -10.10 -14.06 9.97
C ILE A 89 -9.69 -15.00 11.13
N HIS A 90 -9.11 -14.46 12.20
CA HIS A 90 -8.70 -15.26 13.37
C HIS A 90 -9.89 -15.98 14.03
N VAL A 91 -10.99 -15.27 14.23
CA VAL A 91 -12.21 -15.84 14.81
C VAL A 91 -12.82 -16.90 13.89
N SER A 92 -12.83 -16.66 12.58
CA SER A 92 -13.32 -17.60 11.57
C SER A 92 -12.50 -18.90 11.60
N ALA A 93 -11.18 -18.79 11.63
CA ALA A 93 -10.28 -19.95 11.70
C ALA A 93 -10.49 -20.74 13.00
N LYS A 94 -10.59 -20.06 14.15
CA LYS A 94 -10.81 -20.70 15.46
C LYS A 94 -12.15 -21.40 15.58
N LYS A 95 -13.22 -20.78 15.05
CA LYS A 95 -14.60 -21.28 15.17
C LYS A 95 -15.03 -22.15 13.98
N ASN A 96 -14.21 -22.22 12.93
CA ASN A 96 -14.54 -22.85 11.65
C ASN A 96 -15.89 -22.38 11.09
N LYS A 97 -16.17 -21.08 11.19
CA LYS A 97 -17.41 -20.43 10.74
C LYS A 97 -17.13 -19.10 10.09
N VAL A 98 -17.92 -18.79 9.06
CA VAL A 98 -17.87 -17.47 8.41
C VAL A 98 -18.16 -16.37 9.44
N GLN A 99 -17.37 -15.29 9.38
CA GLN A 99 -17.54 -14.11 10.23
C GLN A 99 -18.00 -12.92 9.38
N LYS A 100 -18.90 -12.12 9.93
CA LYS A 100 -19.39 -10.89 9.27
C LYS A 100 -18.47 -9.73 9.63
N ILE A 101 -18.01 -9.00 8.61
CA ILE A 101 -17.28 -7.73 8.81
C ILE A 101 -18.29 -6.64 9.15
N THR A 102 -18.19 -6.07 10.34
CA THR A 102 -19.11 -5.05 10.86
C THR A 102 -18.65 -3.64 10.60
N VAL A 103 -17.34 -3.40 10.67
CA VAL A 103 -16.75 -2.08 10.38
C VAL A 103 -16.60 -1.92 8.88
N LYS A 104 -17.29 -0.92 8.33
CA LYS A 104 -17.20 -0.57 6.90
C LYS A 104 -16.30 0.65 6.73
N CYS A 105 -15.54 0.66 5.63
CA CYS A 105 -14.75 1.80 5.20
C CYS A 105 -14.88 1.95 3.68
N GLU A 106 -14.98 3.19 3.23
CA GLU A 106 -14.90 3.47 1.80
C GLU A 106 -13.49 3.24 1.28
N LYS A 107 -13.39 2.69 0.07
CA LYS A 107 -12.09 2.50 -0.59
C LYS A 107 -11.44 3.86 -0.83
N PRO A 108 -10.20 4.10 -0.36
CA PRO A 108 -9.50 5.34 -0.63
C PRO A 108 -9.34 5.57 -2.14
N LYS A 109 -9.59 6.80 -2.58
CA LYS A 109 -9.39 7.19 -3.99
C LYS A 109 -7.90 7.13 -4.35
N SER A 110 -7.60 6.71 -5.57
CA SER A 110 -6.24 6.75 -6.11
C SER A 110 -5.67 8.17 -6.08
N PHE A 111 -4.35 8.29 -6.02
CA PHE A 111 -3.70 9.59 -6.15
C PHE A 111 -3.90 10.18 -7.54
N THR A 112 -4.28 11.45 -7.58
CA THR A 112 -4.25 12.24 -8.82
C THR A 112 -2.82 12.68 -9.14
N ASN A 113 -2.54 13.01 -10.40
CA ASN A 113 -1.22 13.54 -10.79
C ASN A 113 -0.88 14.84 -10.04
N LYS A 114 -1.87 15.67 -9.73
CA LYS A 114 -1.70 16.91 -8.96
C LYS A 114 -1.28 16.62 -7.52
N GLU A 115 -1.95 15.67 -6.87
CA GLU A 115 -1.59 15.24 -5.51
C GLU A 115 -0.17 14.65 -5.48
N ILE A 116 0.16 13.78 -6.43
CA ILE A 116 1.51 13.19 -6.56
C ILE A 116 2.57 14.29 -6.67
N SER A 117 2.36 15.28 -7.53
CA SER A 117 3.31 16.39 -7.72
C SER A 117 3.46 17.27 -6.47
N SER A 118 2.40 17.39 -5.67
CA SER A 118 2.44 18.15 -4.41
C SER A 118 3.10 17.38 -3.27
N ILE A 119 2.89 16.08 -3.21
CA ILE A 119 3.51 15.18 -2.20
C ILE A 119 5.01 15.03 -2.46
N MET A 120 5.45 15.18 -3.71
CA MET A 120 6.85 15.03 -4.13
C MET A 120 7.70 16.30 -3.97
N LYS A 121 7.10 17.43 -3.64
CA LYS A 121 7.82 18.69 -3.36
C LYS A 121 8.33 18.73 -1.93
#